data_ca3ebfd4a526d7b11841c5aeeb971978
#
_entry.id   ca3ebfd4a526d7b11841c5aeeb971978
#
_cell.length_a   1.000
_cell.length_b   1.000
_cell.length_c   1.000
_cell.angle_alpha   90.00
_cell.angle_beta   90.00
_cell.angle_gamma   90.00
#
_symmetry.space_group_name_H-M   'P 1'
#
loop_
_entity.id
_entity.type
_entity.pdbx_description
1 polymer ?
#
loop_
_entity_poly.entity_id
_entity_poly.type
_entity_poly.pdbx_seq_one_letter_code
_entity_poly.pdbx_strand_id
1 'polypeptide(L)'
;DIEDVYPEVSGDKESLRKMILRERMLELRERIMNGTKFEVLARMYSEDPGSAIRGGEMDPMPKESFVQPFADALAKLKPGQISEVVETEFGYHLILLLDQVGNLYHCRHILLKPQFTDSEIKAAFTTLDSLKQEILACKLTFADAVAKYSEDKYSNRNGGVATNIELLEAMNQGDARAATTKFLKEELSQTPEVYNALKDMKPGDISDAFASQDMRGNILGKIVRLDEIIPTHTASLSEDFLKIEEIALKKKQDADFETWLKNKVAGMFIRVDSEFRGCQFERPYLLK
;
A
#
# COMPACT_ATOMS: atom_id res chain seq x y z
N ASP A 1 -15.48 22.50 9.27
CA ASP A 1 -14.62 22.87 8.13
C ASP A 1 -13.51 23.77 8.62
N ILE A 2 -12.28 23.66 8.06
CA ILE A 2 -11.13 24.47 8.48
C ILE A 2 -11.42 25.96 8.29
N GLU A 3 -12.16 26.30 7.24
CA GLU A 3 -12.57 27.68 6.92
C GLU A 3 -13.58 28.24 7.94
N ASP A 4 -14.37 27.39 8.58
CA ASP A 4 -15.33 27.79 9.61
C ASP A 4 -14.64 28.14 10.94
N VAL A 5 -13.46 27.55 11.21
CA VAL A 5 -12.71 27.74 12.45
C VAL A 5 -11.65 28.86 12.30
N TYR A 6 -11.10 29.06 11.10
CA TYR A 6 -10.04 30.02 10.81
C TYR A 6 -10.36 30.87 9.55
N PRO A 7 -11.38 31.75 9.58
CA PRO A 7 -11.85 32.46 8.40
C PRO A 7 -10.86 33.48 7.83
N GLU A 8 -9.83 33.87 8.57
CA GLU A 8 -8.88 34.93 8.17
C GLU A 8 -7.58 34.38 7.52
N VAL A 9 -7.41 33.08 7.38
CA VAL A 9 -6.19 32.49 6.84
C VAL A 9 -6.34 32.24 5.35
N SER A 10 -6.06 33.23 4.55
CA SER A 10 -5.90 33.13 3.08
C SER A 10 -4.50 32.62 2.70
N GLY A 11 -4.02 31.60 3.37
CA GLY A 11 -2.73 30.98 3.15
C GLY A 11 -2.82 29.61 2.52
N ASP A 12 -1.67 28.99 2.34
CA ASP A 12 -1.53 27.61 1.90
C ASP A 12 -2.34 26.66 2.82
N LYS A 13 -3.48 26.20 2.32
CA LYS A 13 -4.41 25.31 3.05
C LYS A 13 -3.74 24.03 3.53
N GLU A 14 -2.74 23.56 2.82
CA GLU A 14 -1.97 22.36 3.20
C GLU A 14 -1.12 22.63 4.44
N SER A 15 -0.42 23.74 4.49
CA SER A 15 0.37 24.14 5.67
C SER A 15 -0.50 24.32 6.91
N LEU A 16 -1.68 24.91 6.75
CA LEU A 16 -2.64 25.05 7.84
C LEU A 16 -3.15 23.70 8.37
N ARG A 17 -3.48 22.76 7.48
CA ARG A 17 -3.86 21.41 7.88
C ARG A 17 -2.76 20.68 8.64
N LYS A 18 -1.54 20.77 8.13
CA LYS A 18 -0.37 20.18 8.79
C LYS A 18 -0.20 20.74 10.20
N MET A 19 -0.38 22.06 10.35
CA MET A 19 -0.32 22.72 11.66
C MET A 19 -1.41 22.21 12.61
N ILE A 20 -2.66 22.15 12.17
CA ILE A 20 -3.80 21.69 12.98
C ILE A 20 -3.60 20.22 13.40
N LEU A 21 -3.19 19.35 12.48
CA LEU A 21 -2.93 17.96 12.79
C LEU A 21 -1.79 17.79 13.80
N ARG A 22 -0.73 18.57 13.64
CA ARG A 22 0.39 18.58 14.58
C ARG A 22 -0.04 19.05 15.97
N GLU A 23 -0.85 20.11 16.07
CA GLU A 23 -1.43 20.55 17.33
C GLU A 23 -2.29 19.48 17.99
N ARG A 24 -3.16 18.83 17.20
CA ARG A 24 -3.98 17.71 17.71
C ARG A 24 -3.14 16.53 18.20
N MET A 25 -2.04 16.22 17.53
CA MET A 25 -1.11 15.20 18.00
C MET A 25 -0.41 15.61 19.28
N LEU A 26 -0.02 16.87 19.43
CA LEU A 26 0.56 17.40 20.67
C LEU A 26 -0.43 17.32 21.84
N GLU A 27 -1.70 17.64 21.60
CA GLU A 27 -2.78 17.49 22.59
C GLU A 27 -2.92 16.00 23.02
N LEU A 28 -2.95 15.07 22.07
CA LEU A 28 -3.02 13.64 22.36
C LEU A 28 -1.81 13.19 23.18
N ARG A 29 -0.62 13.65 22.83
CA ARG A 29 0.61 13.36 23.56
C ARG A 29 0.54 13.88 25.01
N GLU A 30 0.07 15.10 25.21
CA GLU A 30 -0.11 15.68 26.54
C GLU A 30 -1.10 14.86 27.40
N ARG A 31 -2.22 14.44 26.81
CA ARG A 31 -3.19 13.57 27.50
C ARG A 31 -2.58 12.24 27.95
N ILE A 32 -1.68 11.65 27.13
CA ILE A 32 -0.97 10.43 27.50
C ILE A 32 0.02 10.70 28.64
N MET A 33 0.78 11.79 28.55
CA MET A 33 1.72 12.18 29.59
C MET A 33 1.01 12.47 30.93
N ASN A 34 -0.25 12.94 30.86
CA ASN A 34 -1.12 13.17 32.02
C ASN A 34 -1.87 11.90 32.50
N GLY A 35 -1.52 10.71 31.97
CA GLY A 35 -1.99 9.42 32.48
C GLY A 35 -3.13 8.78 31.71
N THR A 36 -3.59 9.36 30.59
CA THR A 36 -4.53 8.67 29.70
C THR A 36 -3.81 7.52 29.00
N LYS A 37 -4.42 6.34 28.98
CA LYS A 37 -3.82 5.17 28.35
C LYS A 37 -3.70 5.35 26.84
N PHE A 38 -2.52 5.03 26.30
CA PHE A 38 -2.22 5.15 24.86
C PHE A 38 -3.20 4.36 24.01
N GLU A 39 -3.48 3.11 24.41
CA GLU A 39 -4.40 2.23 23.66
C GLU A 39 -5.83 2.77 23.56
N VAL A 40 -6.28 3.55 24.55
CA VAL A 40 -7.62 4.17 24.53
C VAL A 40 -7.65 5.27 23.47
N LEU A 41 -6.64 6.14 23.47
CA LEU A 41 -6.55 7.22 22.47
C LEU A 41 -6.31 6.69 21.08
N ALA A 42 -5.51 5.63 20.92
CA ALA A 42 -5.30 4.98 19.63
C ALA A 42 -6.62 4.43 19.04
N ARG A 43 -7.43 3.75 19.86
CA ARG A 43 -8.75 3.25 19.41
C ARG A 43 -9.74 4.36 19.06
N MET A 44 -9.63 5.51 19.70
CA MET A 44 -10.56 6.64 19.50
C MET A 44 -10.17 7.53 18.32
N TYR A 45 -8.89 7.70 18.08
CA TYR A 45 -8.39 8.74 17.20
C TYR A 45 -7.47 8.25 16.07
N SER A 46 -6.85 7.05 16.21
CA SER A 46 -5.94 6.58 15.16
C SER A 46 -6.69 6.24 13.87
N GLU A 47 -6.19 6.78 12.77
CA GLU A 47 -6.68 6.54 11.42
C GLU A 47 -5.90 5.41 10.70
N ASP A 48 -5.12 4.62 11.47
CA ASP A 48 -4.53 3.38 10.96
C ASP A 48 -5.48 2.19 11.18
N PRO A 49 -6.15 1.68 10.12
CA PRO A 49 -7.11 0.59 10.27
C PRO A 49 -6.47 -0.73 10.74
N GLY A 50 -5.16 -0.90 10.49
CA GLY A 50 -4.44 -2.12 10.84
C GLY A 50 -4.16 -2.28 12.34
N SER A 51 -3.95 -1.17 13.05
CA SER A 51 -3.58 -1.20 14.45
C SER A 51 -4.56 -0.50 15.40
N ALA A 52 -5.38 0.44 14.92
CA ALA A 52 -6.29 1.22 15.76
C ALA A 52 -7.18 0.35 16.67
N ILE A 53 -7.79 -0.70 16.12
CA ILE A 53 -8.66 -1.64 16.85
C ILE A 53 -7.90 -2.38 17.95
N ARG A 54 -6.59 -2.61 17.77
CA ARG A 54 -5.69 -3.22 18.74
C ARG A 54 -5.06 -2.19 19.71
N GLY A 55 -5.58 -0.96 19.74
CA GLY A 55 -5.02 0.13 20.55
C GLY A 55 -3.68 0.65 20.03
N GLY A 56 -3.51 0.64 18.72
CA GLY A 56 -2.31 1.09 18.00
C GLY A 56 -1.17 0.07 17.99
N GLU A 57 -1.37 -1.16 18.48
CA GLU A 57 -0.33 -2.17 18.62
C GLU A 57 0.04 -2.78 17.27
N MET A 58 1.33 -2.76 17.01
CA MET A 58 1.97 -3.37 15.83
C MET A 58 2.73 -4.63 16.27
N ASP A 59 2.74 -5.64 15.40
CA ASP A 59 3.53 -6.83 15.66
C ASP A 59 5.04 -6.48 15.68
N PRO A 60 5.87 -7.20 16.47
CA PRO A 60 7.30 -6.94 16.51
C PRO A 60 7.93 -7.07 15.11
N MET A 61 8.57 -6.01 14.64
CA MET A 61 9.18 -5.94 13.32
C MET A 61 10.60 -5.37 13.37
N PRO A 62 11.49 -5.74 12.42
CA PRO A 62 12.81 -5.14 12.32
C PRO A 62 12.70 -3.66 11.91
N LYS A 63 13.72 -2.87 12.32
CA LYS A 63 13.75 -1.43 12.07
C LYS A 63 13.55 -1.08 10.60
N GLU A 64 14.09 -1.87 9.71
CA GLU A 64 14.08 -1.70 8.26
C GLU A 64 12.68 -1.84 7.64
N SER A 65 11.73 -2.41 8.37
CA SER A 65 10.33 -2.54 7.94
C SER A 65 9.52 -1.26 8.13
N PHE A 66 10.05 -0.28 8.85
CA PHE A 66 9.39 1.01 9.07
C PHE A 66 9.93 2.06 8.08
N VAL A 67 9.08 3.04 7.71
CA VAL A 67 9.55 4.21 6.96
C VAL A 67 10.57 5.01 7.76
N GLN A 68 11.54 5.61 7.08
CA GLN A 68 12.73 6.18 7.69
C GLN A 68 12.46 7.13 8.86
N PRO A 69 11.55 8.14 8.77
CA PRO A 69 11.30 9.03 9.91
C PRO A 69 10.74 8.31 11.14
N PHE A 70 9.88 7.30 10.93
CA PHE A 70 9.33 6.48 12.00
C PHE A 70 10.42 5.63 12.65
N ALA A 71 11.25 4.96 11.84
CA ALA A 71 12.38 4.15 12.29
C ALA A 71 13.39 4.97 13.10
N ASP A 72 13.69 6.21 12.68
CA ASP A 72 14.62 7.10 13.35
C ASP A 72 14.08 7.61 14.69
N ALA A 73 12.78 7.86 14.77
CA ALA A 73 12.13 8.21 16.02
C ALA A 73 12.11 7.01 16.97
N LEU A 74 11.73 5.83 16.48
CA LEU A 74 11.66 4.59 17.26
C LEU A 74 13.02 4.22 17.87
N ALA A 75 14.11 4.37 17.11
CA ALA A 75 15.46 4.05 17.55
C ALA A 75 15.97 4.95 18.71
N LYS A 76 15.35 6.10 18.94
CA LYS A 76 15.69 7.02 20.03
C LYS A 76 14.93 6.75 21.31
N LEU A 77 13.90 5.91 21.24
CA LEU A 77 13.03 5.62 22.38
C LEU A 77 13.60 4.48 23.24
N LYS A 78 13.29 4.54 24.52
CA LYS A 78 13.45 3.42 25.45
C LYS A 78 12.07 2.78 25.68
N PRO A 79 12.01 1.49 26.07
CA PRO A 79 10.75 0.85 26.45
C PRO A 79 9.95 1.70 27.43
N GLY A 80 8.67 1.90 27.14
CA GLY A 80 7.75 2.77 27.88
C GLY A 80 7.79 4.25 27.51
N GLN A 81 8.67 4.69 26.62
CA GLN A 81 8.74 6.08 26.17
C GLN A 81 7.87 6.34 24.92
N ILE A 82 7.37 7.57 24.87
CA ILE A 82 6.57 8.09 23.74
C ILE A 82 7.43 9.07 22.95
N SER A 83 7.31 9.01 21.62
CA SER A 83 8.00 9.93 20.71
C SER A 83 7.46 11.36 20.80
N GLU A 84 8.21 12.30 20.26
CA GLU A 84 7.64 13.54 19.73
C GLU A 84 6.71 13.21 18.54
N VAL A 85 6.01 14.24 18.04
CA VAL A 85 5.19 14.09 16.82
C VAL A 85 6.11 13.83 15.63
N VAL A 86 5.91 12.70 14.96
CA VAL A 86 6.71 12.26 13.81
C VAL A 86 5.90 12.43 12.54
N GLU A 87 6.39 13.20 11.59
CA GLU A 87 5.80 13.34 10.25
C GLU A 87 6.40 12.28 9.32
N THR A 88 5.52 11.60 8.59
CA THR A 88 5.87 10.64 7.55
C THR A 88 5.01 10.86 6.32
N GLU A 89 5.28 10.12 5.24
CA GLU A 89 4.43 10.12 4.05
C GLU A 89 2.99 9.62 4.30
N PHE A 90 2.74 8.94 5.44
CA PHE A 90 1.40 8.48 5.84
C PHE A 90 0.62 9.51 6.68
N GLY A 91 1.27 10.52 7.19
CA GLY A 91 0.71 11.52 8.10
C GLY A 91 1.55 11.73 9.35
N TYR A 92 0.87 12.07 10.44
CA TYR A 92 1.50 12.38 11.73
C TYR A 92 1.34 11.22 12.70
N HIS A 93 2.43 10.85 13.37
CA HIS A 93 2.47 9.71 14.29
C HIS A 93 2.89 10.13 15.70
N LEU A 94 2.29 9.46 16.69
CA LEU A 94 2.86 9.27 18.02
C LEU A 94 3.22 7.81 18.18
N ILE A 95 4.40 7.52 18.71
CA ILE A 95 4.93 6.17 18.83
C ILE A 95 5.24 5.90 20.30
N LEU A 96 4.75 4.79 20.82
CA LEU A 96 5.10 4.26 22.14
C LEU A 96 5.91 2.97 21.94
N LEU A 97 7.16 2.97 22.32
CA LEU A 97 7.95 1.74 22.34
C LEU A 97 7.54 0.88 23.52
N LEU A 98 7.07 -0.34 23.26
CA LEU A 98 6.70 -1.32 24.30
C LEU A 98 7.92 -2.12 24.74
N ASP A 99 8.63 -2.71 23.78
CA ASP A 99 9.80 -3.54 24.00
C ASP A 99 10.71 -3.58 22.77
N GLN A 100 11.97 -3.98 22.98
CA GLN A 100 12.95 -4.21 21.93
C GLN A 100 13.76 -5.46 22.25
N VAL A 101 13.74 -6.43 21.33
CA VAL A 101 14.53 -7.66 21.41
C VAL A 101 15.42 -7.77 20.19
N GLY A 102 16.72 -7.53 20.37
CA GLY A 102 17.67 -7.48 19.25
C GLY A 102 17.31 -6.37 18.26
N ASN A 103 17.04 -6.75 17.01
CA ASN A 103 16.61 -5.82 15.93
C ASN A 103 15.08 -5.70 15.82
N LEU A 104 14.31 -6.41 16.63
CA LEU A 104 12.85 -6.37 16.60
C LEU A 104 12.33 -5.32 17.58
N TYR A 105 11.49 -4.43 17.08
CA TYR A 105 10.81 -3.39 17.83
C TYR A 105 9.34 -3.71 17.96
N HIS A 106 8.83 -3.75 19.18
CA HIS A 106 7.43 -3.89 19.52
C HIS A 106 6.90 -2.53 19.97
N CYS A 107 5.95 -1.96 19.27
CA CYS A 107 5.48 -0.60 19.53
C CYS A 107 3.97 -0.45 19.34
N ARG A 108 3.45 0.67 19.82
CA ARG A 108 2.12 1.19 19.50
C ARG A 108 2.27 2.50 18.75
N HIS A 109 1.34 2.81 17.87
CA HIS A 109 1.28 4.12 17.25
C HIS A 109 -0.14 4.67 17.15
N ILE A 110 -0.24 6.00 17.08
CA ILE A 110 -1.44 6.74 16.68
C ILE A 110 -1.08 7.46 15.40
N LEU A 111 -1.88 7.29 14.36
CA LEU A 111 -1.75 7.96 13.08
C LEU A 111 -2.91 8.93 12.88
N LEU A 112 -2.62 10.19 12.50
CA LEU A 112 -3.59 11.11 11.94
C LEU A 112 -3.15 11.49 10.52
N LYS A 113 -4.10 11.41 9.56
CA LYS A 113 -3.87 11.71 8.15
C LYS A 113 -4.43 13.09 7.79
N PRO A 114 -3.78 13.85 6.89
CA PRO A 114 -4.40 15.01 6.28
C PRO A 114 -5.66 14.57 5.50
N GLN A 115 -6.80 15.14 5.87
CA GLN A 115 -8.06 14.83 5.17
C GLN A 115 -8.37 15.95 4.17
N PHE A 116 -8.91 15.55 3.02
CA PHE A 116 -9.36 16.47 2.00
C PHE A 116 -10.84 16.82 2.22
N THR A 117 -11.18 18.08 1.99
CA THR A 117 -12.58 18.52 2.02
C THR A 117 -13.30 18.11 0.73
N ASP A 118 -14.63 18.00 0.80
CA ASP A 118 -15.45 17.73 -0.39
C ASP A 118 -15.24 18.75 -1.51
N SER A 119 -14.96 20.02 -1.16
CA SER A 119 -14.67 21.07 -2.13
C SER A 119 -13.36 20.85 -2.88
N GLU A 120 -12.34 20.29 -2.23
CA GLU A 120 -11.05 19.99 -2.86
C GLU A 120 -11.14 18.74 -3.74
N ILE A 121 -11.86 17.73 -3.28
CA ILE A 121 -12.16 16.54 -4.09
C ILE A 121 -12.92 16.98 -5.36
N LYS A 122 -13.93 17.84 -5.23
CA LYS A 122 -14.66 18.39 -6.39
C LYS A 122 -13.76 19.19 -7.32
N ALA A 123 -12.87 20.03 -6.78
CA ALA A 123 -11.93 20.82 -7.58
C ALA A 123 -10.97 19.91 -8.37
N ALA A 124 -10.45 18.85 -7.73
CA ALA A 124 -9.62 17.87 -8.39
C ALA A 124 -10.37 17.16 -9.53
N PHE A 125 -11.62 16.74 -9.31
CA PHE A 125 -12.45 16.10 -10.35
C PHE A 125 -12.74 17.07 -11.50
N THR A 126 -13.07 18.33 -11.22
CA THR A 126 -13.28 19.36 -12.25
C THR A 126 -12.02 19.53 -13.10
N THR A 127 -10.84 19.50 -12.48
CA THR A 127 -9.56 19.57 -13.20
C THR A 127 -9.37 18.36 -14.11
N LEU A 128 -9.61 17.14 -13.59
CA LEU A 128 -9.48 15.90 -14.36
C LEU A 128 -10.48 15.84 -15.53
N ASP A 129 -11.72 16.29 -15.34
CA ASP A 129 -12.73 16.36 -16.38
C ASP A 129 -12.34 17.37 -17.47
N SER A 130 -11.75 18.51 -17.07
CA SER A 130 -11.23 19.49 -18.04
C SER A 130 -10.08 18.92 -18.85
N LEU A 131 -9.14 18.20 -18.22
CA LEU A 131 -8.04 17.50 -18.92
C LEU A 131 -8.57 16.45 -19.88
N LYS A 132 -9.58 15.65 -19.47
CA LYS A 132 -10.25 14.71 -20.37
C LYS A 132 -10.80 15.42 -21.61
N GLN A 133 -11.49 16.57 -21.45
CA GLN A 133 -12.03 17.31 -22.59
C GLN A 133 -10.93 17.87 -23.50
N GLU A 134 -9.82 18.34 -22.96
CA GLU A 134 -8.67 18.80 -23.74
C GLU A 134 -8.03 17.67 -24.55
N ILE A 135 -7.92 16.47 -23.95
CA ILE A 135 -7.39 15.29 -24.62
C ILE A 135 -8.34 14.85 -25.75
N LEU A 136 -9.64 14.77 -25.48
CA LEU A 136 -10.65 14.42 -26.50
C LEU A 136 -10.71 15.42 -27.64
N ALA A 137 -10.44 16.70 -27.36
CA ALA A 137 -10.34 17.76 -28.37
C ALA A 137 -8.98 17.76 -29.10
N CYS A 138 -8.09 16.80 -28.86
CA CYS A 138 -6.74 16.71 -29.43
C CYS A 138 -5.85 17.94 -29.16
N LYS A 139 -6.13 18.70 -28.12
CA LYS A 139 -5.31 19.84 -27.69
C LYS A 139 -4.12 19.42 -26.84
N LEU A 140 -4.22 18.28 -26.19
CA LEU A 140 -3.23 17.70 -25.30
C LEU A 140 -3.22 16.19 -25.51
N THR A 141 -2.05 15.56 -25.53
CA THR A 141 -1.98 14.10 -25.51
C THR A 141 -2.17 13.58 -24.10
N PHE A 142 -2.61 12.32 -23.95
CA PHE A 142 -2.73 11.71 -22.63
C PHE A 142 -1.37 11.67 -21.90
N ALA A 143 -0.29 11.35 -22.63
CA ALA A 143 1.05 11.30 -22.08
C ALA A 143 1.56 12.68 -21.61
N ASP A 144 1.25 13.77 -22.35
CA ASP A 144 1.61 15.12 -21.94
C ASP A 144 0.81 15.56 -20.71
N ALA A 145 -0.48 15.17 -20.63
CA ALA A 145 -1.31 15.41 -19.46
C ALA A 145 -0.70 14.70 -18.22
N VAL A 146 -0.31 13.45 -18.38
CA VAL A 146 0.36 12.66 -17.33
C VAL A 146 1.66 13.33 -16.88
N ALA A 147 2.53 13.67 -17.83
CA ALA A 147 3.82 14.30 -17.50
C ALA A 147 3.69 15.62 -16.74
N LYS A 148 2.58 16.36 -16.98
CA LYS A 148 2.37 17.68 -16.40
C LYS A 148 1.58 17.65 -15.08
N TYR A 149 0.63 16.73 -14.94
CA TYR A 149 -0.36 16.77 -13.86
C TYR A 149 -0.39 15.51 -13.00
N SER A 150 0.20 14.38 -13.46
CA SER A 150 0.17 13.16 -12.67
C SER A 150 1.17 13.19 -11.52
N GLU A 151 0.67 12.90 -10.32
CA GLU A 151 1.48 12.71 -9.10
C GLU A 151 1.87 11.25 -8.89
N ASP A 152 1.39 10.33 -9.75
CA ASP A 152 1.74 8.92 -9.65
C ASP A 152 3.20 8.68 -10.03
N LYS A 153 4.03 8.38 -9.04
CA LYS A 153 5.48 8.16 -9.20
C LYS A 153 5.85 6.98 -10.09
N TYR A 154 4.94 6.02 -10.26
CA TYR A 154 5.18 4.80 -11.04
C TYR A 154 4.87 4.97 -12.53
N SER A 155 3.94 5.85 -12.87
CA SER A 155 3.49 6.03 -14.26
C SER A 155 3.74 7.43 -14.84
N ASN A 156 4.07 8.45 -14.03
CA ASN A 156 4.25 9.82 -14.52
C ASN A 156 5.41 10.00 -15.52
N ARG A 157 6.39 9.08 -15.52
CA ARG A 157 7.57 9.13 -16.41
C ARG A 157 7.48 8.19 -17.61
N ASN A 158 6.46 7.36 -17.68
CA ASN A 158 6.26 6.39 -18.78
C ASN A 158 5.00 6.68 -19.61
N GLY A 159 4.48 7.92 -19.56
CA GLY A 159 3.30 8.34 -20.30
C GLY A 159 1.98 7.87 -19.68
N GLY A 160 1.98 7.48 -18.42
CA GLY A 160 0.79 7.03 -17.69
C GLY A 160 0.48 5.55 -17.83
N VAL A 161 1.42 4.76 -18.36
CA VAL A 161 1.22 3.30 -18.48
C VAL A 161 1.19 2.68 -17.10
N ALA A 162 0.04 2.14 -16.72
CA ALA A 162 -0.15 1.48 -15.44
C ALA A 162 0.64 0.16 -15.38
N THR A 163 1.21 -0.12 -14.22
CA THR A 163 1.93 -1.36 -13.94
C THR A 163 1.53 -1.87 -12.55
N ASN A 164 1.76 -3.16 -12.28
CA ASN A 164 1.55 -3.74 -10.96
C ASN A 164 2.77 -3.59 -10.04
N ILE A 165 3.72 -2.71 -10.34
CA ILE A 165 4.99 -2.56 -9.60
C ILE A 165 4.75 -2.14 -8.15
N GLU A 166 3.78 -1.28 -7.89
CA GLU A 166 3.42 -0.85 -6.54
C GLU A 166 2.97 -2.03 -5.67
N LEU A 167 2.17 -2.94 -6.24
CA LEU A 167 1.73 -4.15 -5.56
C LEU A 167 2.91 -5.10 -5.29
N LEU A 168 3.82 -5.26 -6.26
CA LEU A 168 5.01 -6.09 -6.11
C LEU A 168 5.95 -5.55 -5.03
N GLU A 169 6.15 -4.23 -4.95
CA GLU A 169 6.93 -3.59 -3.90
C GLU A 169 6.30 -3.80 -2.51
N ALA A 170 4.97 -3.62 -2.41
CA ALA A 170 4.24 -3.82 -1.16
C ALA A 170 4.29 -5.28 -0.65
N MET A 171 4.39 -6.24 -1.56
CA MET A 171 4.52 -7.67 -1.24
C MET A 171 5.97 -8.12 -0.98
N ASN A 172 6.95 -7.21 -0.98
CA ASN A 172 8.39 -7.51 -0.94
C ASN A 172 8.84 -8.50 -2.06
N GLN A 173 8.11 -8.57 -3.14
CA GLN A 173 8.41 -9.37 -4.33
C GLN A 173 9.07 -8.52 -5.43
N GLY A 174 9.81 -7.51 -5.04
CA GLY A 174 10.32 -6.40 -5.84
C GLY A 174 11.28 -6.74 -6.99
N ASP A 175 11.04 -7.82 -7.73
CA ASP A 175 11.67 -7.97 -9.04
C ASP A 175 10.90 -7.12 -10.07
N ALA A 176 11.42 -5.94 -10.38
CA ALA A 176 10.84 -5.05 -11.40
C ALA A 176 10.66 -5.72 -12.77
N ARG A 177 11.35 -6.85 -13.02
CA ARG A 177 11.18 -7.66 -14.22
C ARG A 177 9.85 -8.44 -14.24
N ALA A 178 9.24 -8.65 -13.07
CA ALA A 178 7.91 -9.26 -12.96
C ALA A 178 6.78 -8.23 -13.14
N ALA A 179 7.09 -6.94 -13.25
CA ALA A 179 6.09 -5.91 -13.47
C ALA A 179 5.43 -6.08 -14.85
N THR A 180 4.11 -6.10 -14.86
CA THR A 180 3.31 -6.21 -16.09
C THR A 180 2.46 -4.97 -16.31
N THR A 181 2.22 -4.65 -17.56
CA THR A 181 1.25 -3.64 -18.01
C THR A 181 -0.08 -4.26 -18.40
N LYS A 182 -0.17 -5.61 -18.37
CA LYS A 182 -1.37 -6.38 -18.71
C LYS A 182 -2.00 -6.89 -17.41
N PHE A 183 -3.26 -6.59 -17.20
CA PHE A 183 -4.00 -6.95 -16.00
C PHE A 183 -5.10 -7.95 -16.33
N LEU A 184 -5.22 -8.99 -15.54
CA LEU A 184 -6.36 -9.90 -15.59
C LEU A 184 -7.61 -9.20 -15.03
N LYS A 185 -8.77 -9.58 -15.53
CA LYS A 185 -10.05 -9.05 -15.04
C LYS A 185 -10.26 -9.33 -13.55
N GLU A 186 -9.79 -10.48 -13.09
CA GLU A 186 -9.82 -10.90 -11.68
C GLU A 186 -8.93 -10.04 -10.80
N GLU A 187 -7.78 -9.60 -11.31
CA GLU A 187 -6.86 -8.69 -10.60
C GLU A 187 -7.49 -7.30 -10.48
N LEU A 188 -8.07 -6.78 -11.55
CA LEU A 188 -8.79 -5.50 -11.54
C LEU A 188 -10.00 -5.51 -10.60
N SER A 189 -10.62 -6.67 -10.35
CA SER A 189 -11.75 -6.77 -9.43
C SER A 189 -11.37 -6.51 -7.97
N GLN A 190 -10.07 -6.55 -7.63
CA GLN A 190 -9.54 -6.19 -6.31
C GLN A 190 -9.51 -4.67 -6.09
N THR A 191 -9.61 -3.88 -7.18
CA THR A 191 -9.77 -2.42 -7.17
C THR A 191 -11.11 -2.06 -7.83
N PRO A 192 -12.22 -2.19 -7.09
CA PRO A 192 -13.58 -2.09 -7.65
C PRO A 192 -13.86 -0.78 -8.39
N GLU A 193 -13.27 0.32 -7.94
CA GLU A 193 -13.40 1.63 -8.56
C GLU A 193 -12.76 1.67 -9.95
N VAL A 194 -11.57 1.10 -10.12
CA VAL A 194 -10.88 1.00 -11.41
C VAL A 194 -11.63 0.03 -12.33
N TYR A 195 -12.03 -1.13 -11.80
CA TYR A 195 -12.82 -2.10 -12.56
C TYR A 195 -14.13 -1.49 -13.07
N ASN A 196 -14.85 -0.75 -12.22
CA ASN A 196 -16.10 -0.10 -12.59
C ASN A 196 -15.91 0.99 -13.66
N ALA A 197 -14.79 1.71 -13.61
CA ALA A 197 -14.46 2.69 -14.63
C ALA A 197 -14.17 2.05 -15.99
N LEU A 198 -13.52 0.87 -16.02
CA LEU A 198 -13.06 0.22 -17.25
C LEU A 198 -14.08 -0.73 -17.90
N LYS A 199 -15.00 -1.34 -17.11
CA LYS A 199 -15.82 -2.50 -17.55
C LYS A 199 -16.64 -2.30 -18.83
N ASP A 200 -17.07 -1.05 -19.10
CA ASP A 200 -17.93 -0.70 -20.25
C ASP A 200 -17.19 0.12 -21.31
N MET A 201 -15.86 0.34 -21.13
CA MET A 201 -15.04 1.13 -22.04
C MET A 201 -14.55 0.29 -23.23
N LYS A 202 -14.28 1.00 -24.32
CA LYS A 202 -13.63 0.46 -25.52
C LYS A 202 -12.19 0.95 -25.60
N PRO A 203 -11.31 0.22 -26.32
CA PRO A 203 -9.96 0.71 -26.59
C PRO A 203 -9.97 2.14 -27.17
N GLY A 204 -9.21 3.02 -26.55
CA GLY A 204 -9.13 4.45 -26.84
C GLY A 204 -10.01 5.35 -25.95
N ASP A 205 -10.99 4.80 -25.24
CA ASP A 205 -11.84 5.57 -24.35
C ASP A 205 -11.08 6.06 -23.10
N ILE A 206 -11.51 7.21 -22.56
CA ILE A 206 -11.02 7.78 -21.30
C ILE A 206 -12.19 7.83 -20.32
N SER A 207 -12.00 7.31 -19.11
CA SER A 207 -13.02 7.31 -18.07
C SER A 207 -13.42 8.73 -17.63
N ASP A 208 -14.56 8.85 -16.97
CA ASP A 208 -14.84 10.01 -16.15
C ASP A 208 -13.91 10.02 -14.94
N ALA A 209 -13.77 11.19 -14.28
CA ALA A 209 -13.00 11.28 -13.05
C ALA A 209 -13.68 10.48 -11.92
N PHE A 210 -12.90 9.67 -11.21
CA PHE A 210 -13.38 8.86 -10.08
C PHE A 210 -12.40 8.91 -8.91
N ALA A 211 -12.92 8.67 -7.70
CA ALA A 211 -12.09 8.51 -6.52
C ALA A 211 -11.52 7.09 -6.46
N SER A 212 -10.26 6.98 -6.09
CA SER A 212 -9.56 5.74 -5.81
C SER A 212 -8.71 5.92 -4.55
N GLN A 213 -8.16 4.84 -4.04
CA GLN A 213 -7.19 4.88 -2.95
C GLN A 213 -5.86 4.31 -3.42
N ASP A 214 -4.76 4.90 -2.96
CA ASP A 214 -3.44 4.29 -3.09
C ASP A 214 -3.25 3.18 -2.03
N MET A 215 -2.14 2.46 -2.10
CA MET A 215 -1.79 1.40 -1.12
C MET A 215 -1.65 1.93 0.31
N ARG A 216 -1.54 3.24 0.49
CA ARG A 216 -1.44 3.92 1.80
C ARG A 216 -2.81 4.37 2.32
N GLY A 217 -3.88 4.18 1.52
CA GLY A 217 -5.24 4.60 1.85
C GLY A 217 -5.49 6.10 1.65
N ASN A 218 -4.63 6.80 0.92
CA ASN A 218 -4.90 8.19 0.54
C ASN A 218 -5.92 8.23 -0.59
N ILE A 219 -6.85 9.19 -0.51
CA ILE A 219 -7.85 9.40 -1.56
C ILE A 219 -7.19 10.13 -2.73
N LEU A 220 -7.33 9.59 -3.92
CA LEU A 220 -6.82 10.12 -5.18
C LEU A 220 -7.96 10.31 -6.17
N GLY A 221 -7.93 11.41 -6.93
CA GLY A 221 -8.70 11.53 -8.15
C GLY A 221 -7.98 10.86 -9.31
N LYS A 222 -8.67 10.02 -10.08
CA LYS A 222 -8.10 9.32 -11.24
C LYS A 222 -8.97 9.47 -12.47
N ILE A 223 -8.33 9.55 -13.64
CA ILE A 223 -8.88 9.20 -14.95
C ILE A 223 -8.00 8.10 -15.53
N VAL A 224 -8.59 7.17 -16.24
CA VAL A 224 -7.86 6.07 -16.88
C VAL A 224 -8.22 6.02 -18.37
N ARG A 225 -7.24 5.65 -19.21
CA ARG A 225 -7.47 5.36 -20.63
C ARG A 225 -7.30 3.86 -20.86
N LEU A 226 -8.26 3.25 -21.52
CA LEU A 226 -8.18 1.87 -21.93
C LEU A 226 -7.45 1.80 -23.28
N ASP A 227 -6.24 1.30 -23.29
CA ASP A 227 -5.44 1.22 -24.52
C ASP A 227 -5.80 -0.01 -25.35
N GLU A 228 -5.97 -1.17 -24.72
CA GLU A 228 -6.21 -2.44 -25.40
C GLU A 228 -7.04 -3.40 -24.55
N ILE A 229 -7.84 -4.24 -25.21
CA ILE A 229 -8.49 -5.42 -24.61
C ILE A 229 -7.91 -6.64 -25.31
N ILE A 230 -7.17 -7.45 -24.58
CA ILE A 230 -6.58 -8.69 -25.09
C ILE A 230 -7.60 -9.81 -24.89
N PRO A 231 -8.14 -10.42 -25.95
CA PRO A 231 -9.07 -11.53 -25.81
C PRO A 231 -8.37 -12.75 -25.20
N THR A 232 -9.13 -13.62 -24.56
CA THR A 232 -8.61 -14.90 -24.06
C THR A 232 -7.98 -15.69 -25.21
N HIS A 233 -6.73 -16.07 -25.04
CA HIS A 233 -5.96 -16.82 -26.03
C HIS A 233 -5.13 -17.91 -25.35
N THR A 234 -4.64 -18.87 -26.14
CA THR A 234 -3.67 -19.85 -25.65
C THR A 234 -2.30 -19.17 -25.52
N ALA A 235 -1.70 -19.24 -24.33
CA ALA A 235 -0.43 -18.59 -24.06
C ALA A 235 0.65 -19.01 -25.07
N SER A 236 1.37 -18.01 -25.59
CA SER A 236 2.44 -18.16 -26.56
C SER A 236 3.75 -17.55 -26.05
N LEU A 237 4.89 -18.11 -26.47
CA LEU A 237 6.19 -17.53 -26.10
C LEU A 237 6.44 -16.14 -26.68
N SER A 238 5.76 -15.77 -27.76
CA SER A 238 5.90 -14.44 -28.37
C SER A 238 5.17 -13.34 -27.63
N GLU A 239 4.04 -13.66 -26.99
CA GLU A 239 3.15 -12.67 -26.35
C GLU A 239 3.18 -12.75 -24.81
N ASP A 240 3.42 -13.95 -24.25
CA ASP A 240 3.32 -14.22 -22.82
C ASP A 240 4.63 -14.70 -22.20
N PHE A 241 5.77 -14.37 -22.82
CA PHE A 241 7.08 -14.88 -22.42
C PHE A 241 7.34 -14.76 -20.91
N LEU A 242 7.12 -13.57 -20.34
CA LEU A 242 7.37 -13.31 -18.93
C LEU A 242 6.51 -14.18 -18.01
N LYS A 243 5.24 -14.40 -18.37
CA LYS A 243 4.33 -15.25 -17.58
C LYS A 243 4.70 -16.72 -17.69
N ILE A 244 5.09 -17.16 -18.87
CA ILE A 244 5.56 -18.54 -19.08
C ILE A 244 6.89 -18.78 -18.35
N GLU A 245 7.81 -17.80 -18.40
CA GLU A 245 9.07 -17.84 -17.67
C GLU A 245 8.84 -17.93 -16.16
N GLU A 246 7.96 -17.11 -15.58
CA GLU A 246 7.56 -17.14 -14.16
C GLU A 246 7.05 -18.53 -13.76
N ILE A 247 6.11 -19.08 -14.54
CA ILE A 247 5.55 -20.43 -14.26
C ILE A 247 6.61 -21.50 -14.36
N ALA A 248 7.49 -21.42 -15.36
CA ALA A 248 8.57 -22.39 -15.55
C ALA A 248 9.60 -22.32 -14.42
N LEU A 249 9.98 -21.10 -14.00
CA LEU A 249 10.90 -20.86 -12.89
C LEU A 249 10.32 -21.40 -11.59
N LYS A 250 9.06 -21.09 -11.29
CA LYS A 250 8.37 -21.60 -10.10
C LYS A 250 8.33 -23.12 -10.07
N LYS A 251 7.96 -23.77 -11.18
CA LYS A 251 7.98 -25.24 -11.29
C LYS A 251 9.37 -25.82 -11.03
N LYS A 252 10.41 -25.18 -11.55
CA LYS A 252 11.79 -25.62 -11.32
C LYS A 252 12.18 -25.44 -9.85
N GLN A 253 11.89 -24.29 -9.26
CA GLN A 253 12.16 -24.02 -7.83
C GLN A 253 11.46 -25.05 -6.93
N ASP A 254 10.19 -25.35 -7.20
CA ASP A 254 9.42 -26.35 -6.45
C ASP A 254 10.04 -27.75 -6.58
N ALA A 255 10.46 -28.13 -7.78
CA ALA A 255 11.12 -29.43 -8.02
C ALA A 255 12.51 -29.52 -7.34
N ASP A 256 13.29 -28.44 -7.41
CA ASP A 256 14.61 -28.36 -6.76
C ASP A 256 14.44 -28.38 -5.23
N PHE A 257 13.44 -27.65 -4.70
CA PHE A 257 13.10 -27.67 -3.28
C PHE A 257 12.68 -29.08 -2.80
N GLU A 258 11.81 -29.76 -3.53
CA GLU A 258 11.39 -31.13 -3.20
C GLU A 258 12.59 -32.11 -3.22
N THR A 259 13.48 -31.97 -4.18
CA THR A 259 14.71 -32.76 -4.28
C THR A 259 15.64 -32.47 -3.10
N TRP A 260 15.85 -31.20 -2.78
CA TRP A 260 16.65 -30.83 -1.62
C TRP A 260 16.04 -31.33 -0.31
N LEU A 261 14.73 -31.20 -0.15
CA LEU A 261 14.02 -31.65 1.04
C LEU A 261 14.14 -33.18 1.22
N LYS A 262 13.95 -33.98 0.15
CA LYS A 262 14.14 -35.43 0.17
C LYS A 262 15.56 -35.80 0.61
N ASN A 263 16.57 -35.13 0.06
CA ASN A 263 17.97 -35.39 0.40
C ASN A 263 18.28 -35.02 1.87
N LYS A 264 17.72 -33.93 2.38
CA LYS A 264 17.88 -33.53 3.78
C LYS A 264 17.21 -34.49 4.72
N VAL A 265 15.98 -34.88 4.44
CA VAL A 265 15.18 -35.80 5.25
C VAL A 265 15.81 -37.22 5.29
N ALA A 266 16.46 -37.65 4.20
CA ALA A 266 17.14 -38.97 4.15
C ALA A 266 18.24 -39.10 5.21
N GLY A 267 18.88 -37.99 5.61
CA GLY A 267 19.91 -37.95 6.65
C GLY A 267 19.40 -37.59 8.04
N MET A 268 18.08 -37.35 8.22
CA MET A 268 17.49 -36.94 9.50
C MET A 268 16.78 -38.13 10.20
N PHE A 269 16.83 -38.12 11.53
CA PHE A 269 15.97 -38.98 12.32
C PHE A 269 14.64 -38.32 12.55
N ILE A 270 13.56 -38.84 11.96
CA ILE A 270 12.21 -38.29 12.09
C ILE A 270 11.39 -39.29 12.92
N ARG A 271 10.81 -38.80 14.03
CA ARG A 271 9.88 -39.56 14.86
C ARG A 271 8.50 -38.95 14.75
N VAL A 272 7.55 -39.74 14.28
CA VAL A 272 6.12 -39.33 14.28
C VAL A 272 5.46 -40.04 15.46
N ASP A 273 4.79 -39.30 16.33
CA ASP A 273 4.04 -39.85 17.45
C ASP A 273 2.91 -40.80 16.96
N SER A 274 2.61 -41.80 17.80
CA SER A 274 1.65 -42.84 17.47
C SER A 274 0.27 -42.34 17.09
N GLU A 275 -0.13 -41.19 17.64
CA GLU A 275 -1.41 -40.51 17.36
C GLU A 275 -1.53 -40.02 15.91
N PHE A 276 -0.41 -39.69 15.27
CA PHE A 276 -0.38 -39.12 13.91
C PHE A 276 -0.01 -40.14 12.83
N ARG A 277 0.29 -41.41 13.19
CA ARG A 277 0.70 -42.42 12.23
C ARG A 277 -0.38 -42.79 11.22
N GLY A 278 -1.65 -42.55 11.55
CA GLY A 278 -2.78 -42.79 10.67
C GLY A 278 -3.13 -41.62 9.74
N CYS A 279 -2.44 -40.47 9.87
CA CYS A 279 -2.69 -39.31 9.04
C CYS A 279 -2.14 -39.50 7.63
N GLN A 280 -2.85 -38.98 6.63
CA GLN A 280 -2.31 -38.87 5.27
C GLN A 280 -1.43 -37.62 5.21
N PHE A 281 -0.14 -37.82 5.01
CA PHE A 281 0.81 -36.72 4.83
C PHE A 281 0.97 -36.41 3.35
N GLU A 282 1.00 -35.14 2.99
CA GLU A 282 1.27 -34.72 1.62
C GLU A 282 2.62 -35.20 1.10
N ARG A 283 3.57 -35.42 2.02
CA ARG A 283 4.92 -35.90 1.73
C ARG A 283 5.20 -37.23 2.45
N PRO A 284 4.80 -38.36 1.86
CA PRO A 284 4.92 -39.67 2.52
C PRO A 284 6.35 -40.08 2.89
N TYR A 285 7.36 -39.50 2.22
CA TYR A 285 8.77 -39.78 2.53
C TYR A 285 9.24 -39.20 3.88
N LEU A 286 8.41 -38.38 4.54
CA LEU A 286 8.64 -37.92 5.91
C LEU A 286 8.35 -39.02 6.95
N LEU A 287 7.73 -40.13 6.56
CA LEU A 287 7.29 -41.25 7.43
C LEU A 287 8.24 -42.45 7.39
N LYS A 288 9.54 -42.24 7.42
CA LYS A 288 10.48 -43.39 7.54
C LYS A 288 10.54 -43.95 8.94
#